data_efe7fb871326151e6e4e829bfca9cd66
#
_entry.id   efe7fb871326151e6e4e829bfca9cd66
#
_cell.length_a   1.000
_cell.length_b   1.000
_cell.length_c   1.000
_cell.angle_alpha   90.00
_cell.angle_beta   90.00
_cell.angle_gamma   90.00
#
_symmetry.space_group_name_H-M   'P 1'
#
loop_
_entity.id
_entity.type
_entity.pdbx_description
1 polymer ?
#
loop_
_entity_poly.entity_id
_entity_poly.type
_entity_poly.pdbx_seq_one_letter_code
_entity_poly.pdbx_strand_id
1 'polypeptide(L)'
;NNGSSSSSSSSSGASSGSSSGSSSSSSSSSSSSSGTTTDEGTTTLSKSRTGIIVNNVLRTRQVCIVLVNDEYDEDNKTYPQQTLALRGKSTYLKTANKSGDTVFSELINDGETNKGYYVSYPESAEYQGIKELYTKNGCNTDKMTVPYYAEFPYDPDKDGASLNNFDQNQKVELGTYTYKKTGAVYHSETVTDKHGNKSIYCYDNSGSLKLLVERTVHDGKVDESIAIVKSITYSVNPSLFKPNPNAKKLEELIVPPTN
;
A
#
# COMPACT_ATOMS: atom_id res chain seq x y z
N ASN A 1 -3.74 -11.05 66.58
CA ASN A 1 -5.09 -11.34 67.02
C ASN A 1 -5.92 -11.58 65.77
N ASN A 2 -6.10 -12.79 65.46
CA ASN A 2 -7.26 -13.63 65.63
C ASN A 2 -8.40 -13.20 64.73
N GLY A 3 -8.99 -14.00 63.95
CA GLY A 3 -9.12 -15.45 63.84
C GLY A 3 -10.13 -15.67 62.70
N SER A 4 -9.91 -16.68 61.92
CA SER A 4 -10.71 -17.91 61.84
C SER A 4 -12.19 -17.69 61.55
N SER A 5 -12.80 -18.34 60.68
CA SER A 5 -12.84 -19.69 60.15
C SER A 5 -14.14 -19.89 59.37
N SER A 6 -14.04 -20.65 58.38
CA SER A 6 -14.75 -21.91 58.03
C SER A 6 -16.21 -21.74 57.60
N SER A 7 -16.63 -22.33 56.61
CA SER A 7 -16.77 -23.65 56.05
C SER A 7 -18.14 -23.85 55.35
N SER A 8 -18.07 -24.52 54.25
CA SER A 8 -18.85 -25.69 53.80
C SER A 8 -20.30 -25.46 53.35
N SER A 9 -20.67 -25.93 52.26
CA SER A 9 -20.84 -27.19 51.61
C SER A 9 -22.11 -27.24 50.75
N SER A 10 -21.97 -27.79 49.59
CA SER A 10 -22.81 -28.77 48.89
C SER A 10 -24.28 -28.46 48.62
N SER A 11 -24.76 -28.56 47.40
CA SER A 11 -25.18 -29.77 46.73
C SER A 11 -26.05 -29.48 45.50
N SER A 12 -25.73 -30.13 44.44
CA SER A 12 -26.55 -30.82 43.43
C SER A 12 -27.98 -30.36 43.14
N GLY A 13 -28.25 -30.21 41.83
CA GLY A 13 -29.59 -30.23 41.28
C GLY A 13 -29.58 -30.05 39.76
N ALA A 14 -29.60 -31.18 39.04
CA ALA A 14 -29.88 -31.21 37.65
C ALA A 14 -31.37 -30.99 37.39
N SER A 15 -31.73 -30.19 36.37
CA SER A 15 -32.93 -30.44 35.59
C SER A 15 -32.86 -29.75 34.23
N SER A 16 -33.07 -30.56 33.24
CA SER A 16 -33.36 -30.33 31.85
C SER A 16 -34.52 -29.34 31.63
N GLY A 17 -34.33 -28.47 30.63
CA GLY A 17 -35.42 -27.64 30.10
C GLY A 17 -35.05 -27.06 28.74
N SER A 18 -35.58 -27.66 27.74
CA SER A 18 -35.47 -27.32 26.31
C SER A 18 -36.13 -25.98 25.93
N SER A 19 -35.61 -25.46 24.85
CA SER A 19 -36.26 -24.65 23.80
C SER A 19 -36.58 -23.19 24.07
N SER A 20 -35.96 -22.36 23.32
CA SER A 20 -36.63 -21.66 22.16
C SER A 20 -35.71 -20.63 21.59
N GLY A 21 -35.60 -20.65 20.30
CA GLY A 21 -34.77 -19.74 19.52
C GLY A 21 -35.23 -18.30 19.70
N SER A 22 -34.28 -17.45 19.86
CA SER A 22 -34.39 -16.05 19.47
C SER A 22 -33.31 -15.79 18.41
N SER A 23 -33.80 -15.73 17.19
CA SER A 23 -33.09 -15.21 16.05
C SER A 23 -32.71 -13.76 16.34
N SER A 24 -31.52 -13.54 16.83
CA SER A 24 -30.88 -12.22 16.75
C SER A 24 -30.46 -12.04 15.29
N SER A 25 -31.24 -11.27 14.57
CA SER A 25 -30.87 -10.68 13.30
C SER A 25 -29.67 -9.78 13.54
N SER A 26 -28.47 -10.31 13.42
CA SER A 26 -27.27 -9.54 13.21
C SER A 26 -27.42 -8.84 11.87
N SER A 27 -27.73 -7.55 11.91
CA SER A 27 -27.57 -6.67 10.78
C SER A 27 -26.08 -6.69 10.39
N SER A 28 -25.74 -7.55 9.44
CA SER A 28 -24.46 -7.53 8.78
C SER A 28 -24.38 -6.22 8.00
N SER A 29 -23.69 -5.23 8.57
CA SER A 29 -23.18 -4.13 7.79
C SER A 29 -22.26 -4.73 6.73
N SER A 30 -22.73 -4.77 5.50
CA SER A 30 -21.97 -5.22 4.34
C SER A 30 -20.82 -4.22 4.12
N SER A 31 -19.67 -4.50 4.75
CA SER A 31 -18.42 -3.97 4.25
C SER A 31 -18.22 -4.56 2.86
N SER A 32 -18.13 -3.70 1.85
CA SER A 32 -17.87 -4.11 0.47
C SER A 32 -16.40 -4.54 0.30
N SER A 33 -16.01 -5.63 0.97
CA SER A 33 -14.69 -6.21 0.72
C SER A 33 -14.72 -6.95 -0.62
N SER A 34 -13.73 -6.71 -1.50
CA SER A 34 -13.65 -7.33 -2.81
C SER A 34 -13.04 -8.75 -2.81
N GLY A 35 -12.80 -9.32 -1.64
CA GLY A 35 -12.26 -10.67 -1.50
C GLY A 35 -12.65 -11.36 -0.20
N THR A 36 -12.54 -12.68 -0.17
CA THR A 36 -12.77 -13.53 1.00
C THR A 36 -11.51 -14.33 1.33
N THR A 37 -11.24 -14.55 2.63
CA THR A 37 -10.11 -15.33 3.12
C THR A 37 -10.57 -16.57 3.87
N THR A 38 -9.75 -17.64 3.83
CA THR A 38 -9.87 -18.82 4.69
C THR A 38 -8.66 -18.92 5.60
N ASP A 39 -8.80 -19.66 6.71
CA ASP A 39 -7.70 -19.93 7.66
C ASP A 39 -7.17 -21.35 7.44
N GLU A 40 -5.87 -21.48 7.23
CA GLU A 40 -5.13 -22.73 7.07
C GLU A 40 -3.97 -22.87 8.07
N GLY A 41 -3.95 -22.05 9.11
CA GLY A 41 -2.94 -22.07 10.15
C GLY A 41 -1.97 -20.90 10.12
N THR A 42 -0.84 -21.04 10.77
CA THR A 42 0.15 -19.97 10.94
C THR A 42 1.56 -20.46 10.72
N THR A 43 2.43 -19.53 10.34
CA THR A 43 3.88 -19.71 10.28
C THR A 43 4.60 -18.44 10.76
N THR A 44 5.91 -18.40 10.65
CA THR A 44 6.70 -17.19 10.88
C THR A 44 7.15 -16.59 9.55
N LEU A 45 7.47 -15.29 9.53
CA LEU A 45 7.93 -14.60 8.33
C LEU A 45 9.13 -15.32 7.69
N SER A 46 10.11 -15.76 8.51
CA SER A 46 11.30 -16.48 8.03
C SER A 46 11.01 -17.79 7.30
N LYS A 47 9.86 -18.41 7.55
CA LYS A 47 9.42 -19.67 6.94
C LYS A 47 8.34 -19.51 5.89
N SER A 48 7.97 -18.28 5.56
CA SER A 48 6.91 -17.95 4.60
C SER A 48 7.46 -17.62 3.21
N ARG A 49 6.60 -17.61 2.20
CA ARG A 49 6.93 -17.10 0.85
C ARG A 49 7.25 -15.62 0.87
N THR A 50 6.50 -14.85 1.65
CA THR A 50 6.77 -13.43 1.89
C THR A 50 8.15 -13.21 2.49
N GLY A 51 8.60 -14.10 3.38
CA GLY A 51 9.96 -14.09 3.93
C GLY A 51 11.04 -14.25 2.87
N ILE A 52 10.81 -15.00 1.81
CA ILE A 52 11.76 -15.13 0.69
C ILE A 52 11.93 -13.78 -0.02
N ILE A 53 10.83 -13.07 -0.27
CA ILE A 53 10.85 -11.71 -0.86
C ILE A 53 11.63 -10.75 0.05
N VAL A 54 11.28 -10.72 1.33
CA VAL A 54 11.96 -9.88 2.34
C VAL A 54 13.46 -10.18 2.38
N ASN A 55 13.86 -11.45 2.42
CA ASN A 55 15.26 -11.84 2.45
C ASN A 55 16.01 -11.43 1.18
N ASN A 56 15.38 -11.50 0.01
CA ASN A 56 15.96 -11.01 -1.23
C ASN A 56 16.19 -9.49 -1.18
N VAL A 57 15.23 -8.73 -0.66
CA VAL A 57 15.37 -7.28 -0.47
C VAL A 57 16.50 -6.95 0.51
N LEU A 58 16.55 -7.65 1.64
CA LEU A 58 17.60 -7.44 2.65
C LEU A 58 18.99 -7.74 2.09
N ARG A 59 19.13 -8.80 1.29
CA ARG A 59 20.40 -9.22 0.68
C ARG A 59 20.86 -8.27 -0.42
N THR A 60 19.95 -7.86 -1.31
CA THR A 60 20.30 -7.03 -2.47
C THR A 60 20.27 -5.54 -2.16
N ARG A 61 19.52 -5.14 -1.12
CA ARG A 61 19.17 -3.73 -0.83
C ARG A 61 18.47 -3.04 -2.02
N GLN A 62 17.83 -3.84 -2.87
CA GLN A 62 17.12 -3.37 -4.05
C GLN A 62 15.83 -4.15 -4.24
N VAL A 63 14.80 -3.45 -4.66
CA VAL A 63 13.54 -4.05 -5.15
C VAL A 63 12.84 -3.05 -6.05
N CYS A 64 12.23 -3.54 -7.11
CA CYS A 64 11.30 -2.79 -7.94
C CYS A 64 10.03 -3.61 -8.11
N ILE A 65 8.90 -3.04 -7.72
CA ILE A 65 7.58 -3.66 -7.85
C ILE A 65 6.73 -2.79 -8.76
N VAL A 66 6.11 -3.41 -9.76
CA VAL A 66 5.12 -2.75 -10.63
C VAL A 66 3.75 -3.32 -10.30
N LEU A 67 2.83 -2.44 -9.94
CA LEU A 67 1.46 -2.74 -9.50
C LEU A 67 0.45 -2.02 -10.39
N VAL A 68 -0.75 -2.60 -10.53
CA VAL A 68 -1.93 -1.89 -11.02
C VAL A 68 -2.96 -1.86 -9.91
N ASN A 69 -3.39 -0.67 -9.50
CA ASN A 69 -4.45 -0.52 -8.51
C ASN A 69 -5.78 -1.01 -9.08
N ASP A 70 -6.55 -1.69 -8.26
CA ASP A 70 -7.86 -2.21 -8.62
C ASP A 70 -9.00 -1.20 -8.40
N GLU A 71 -8.66 0.02 -8.03
CA GLU A 71 -9.55 1.14 -7.88
C GLU A 71 -9.38 2.10 -9.05
N TYR A 72 -10.51 2.46 -9.69
CA TYR A 72 -10.49 3.39 -10.82
C TYR A 72 -10.25 4.82 -10.36
N ASP A 73 -9.27 5.48 -10.97
CA ASP A 73 -8.99 6.90 -10.78
C ASP A 73 -9.87 7.70 -11.74
N GLU A 74 -10.92 8.33 -11.20
CA GLU A 74 -11.89 9.12 -11.98
C GLU A 74 -11.26 10.38 -12.58
N ASP A 75 -10.25 10.95 -11.93
CA ASP A 75 -9.59 12.18 -12.39
C ASP A 75 -8.70 11.90 -13.60
N ASN A 76 -7.90 10.86 -13.54
CA ASN A 76 -7.00 10.45 -14.64
C ASN A 76 -7.64 9.39 -15.57
N LYS A 77 -8.87 8.97 -15.29
CA LYS A 77 -9.69 8.06 -16.12
C LYS A 77 -8.98 6.74 -16.45
N THR A 78 -8.39 6.13 -15.44
CA THR A 78 -7.65 4.88 -15.58
C THR A 78 -7.60 4.10 -14.27
N TYR A 79 -7.19 2.83 -14.34
CA TYR A 79 -6.67 2.10 -13.19
C TYR A 79 -5.17 2.40 -13.09
N PRO A 80 -4.70 3.16 -12.08
CA PRO A 80 -3.32 3.62 -12.09
C PRO A 80 -2.33 2.48 -11.93
N GLN A 81 -1.25 2.53 -12.70
CA GLN A 81 -0.08 1.70 -12.52
C GLN A 81 0.93 2.44 -11.64
N GLN A 82 1.43 1.78 -10.62
CA GLN A 82 2.47 2.29 -9.75
C GLN A 82 3.75 1.46 -9.90
N THR A 83 4.87 2.14 -9.95
CA THR A 83 6.20 1.55 -9.87
C THR A 83 6.84 2.03 -8.58
N LEU A 84 7.09 1.10 -7.65
CA LEU A 84 7.78 1.37 -6.40
C LEU A 84 9.17 0.76 -6.50
N ALA A 85 10.20 1.55 -6.25
CA ALA A 85 11.57 1.06 -6.26
C ALA A 85 12.34 1.52 -5.01
N LEU A 86 13.23 0.66 -4.56
CA LEU A 86 14.17 0.91 -3.47
C LEU A 86 15.56 0.49 -3.95
N ARG A 87 16.55 1.34 -3.70
CA ARG A 87 17.96 1.03 -3.90
C ARG A 87 18.79 1.69 -2.80
N GLY A 88 19.34 0.88 -1.90
CA GLY A 88 20.06 1.38 -0.73
C GLY A 88 19.16 2.27 0.13
N LYS A 89 19.48 3.55 0.22
CA LYS A 89 18.72 4.57 0.97
C LYS A 89 17.78 5.40 0.08
N SER A 90 17.73 5.12 -1.22
CA SER A 90 16.92 5.84 -2.18
C SER A 90 15.59 5.14 -2.43
N THR A 91 14.50 5.89 -2.58
CA THR A 91 13.16 5.39 -2.89
C THR A 91 12.56 6.12 -4.09
N TYR A 92 11.67 5.45 -4.79
CA TYR A 92 11.03 5.96 -6.00
C TYR A 92 9.59 5.46 -6.07
N LEU A 93 8.68 6.36 -6.41
CA LEU A 93 7.28 6.04 -6.71
C LEU A 93 6.88 6.77 -7.99
N LYS A 94 6.50 6.01 -9.02
CA LYS A 94 5.90 6.53 -10.23
C LYS A 94 4.43 6.13 -10.29
N THR A 95 3.57 7.07 -10.67
CA THR A 95 2.17 6.81 -11.00
C THR A 95 1.93 7.10 -12.47
N ALA A 96 1.32 6.17 -13.17
CA ALA A 96 1.07 6.22 -14.60
C ALA A 96 -0.33 5.65 -14.92
N ASN A 97 -0.75 5.72 -16.19
CA ASN A 97 -1.95 5.02 -16.65
C ASN A 97 -1.78 3.49 -16.55
N LYS A 98 -2.84 2.75 -16.80
CA LYS A 98 -2.86 1.28 -16.63
C LYS A 98 -1.77 0.55 -17.39
N SER A 99 -1.42 0.99 -18.61
CA SER A 99 -0.35 0.41 -19.43
C SER A 99 1.06 0.86 -19.02
N GLY A 100 1.17 1.96 -18.27
CA GLY A 100 2.44 2.55 -17.89
C GLY A 100 3.04 3.52 -18.91
N ASP A 101 2.35 3.76 -20.03
CA ASP A 101 2.87 4.58 -21.15
C ASP A 101 2.78 6.08 -20.85
N THR A 102 1.77 6.49 -20.10
CA THR A 102 1.52 7.89 -19.73
C THR A 102 1.79 8.10 -18.26
N VAL A 103 2.86 8.83 -17.96
CA VAL A 103 3.27 9.13 -16.58
C VAL A 103 2.49 10.34 -16.08
N PHE A 104 1.98 10.24 -14.83
CA PHE A 104 1.29 11.33 -14.16
C PHE A 104 2.16 12.04 -13.14
N SER A 105 2.90 11.30 -12.34
CA SER A 105 3.77 11.85 -11.31
C SER A 105 4.90 10.90 -10.93
N GLU A 106 5.95 11.49 -10.36
CA GLU A 106 7.04 10.74 -9.72
C GLU A 106 7.38 11.40 -8.38
N LEU A 107 7.57 10.57 -7.36
CA LEU A 107 8.17 10.95 -6.09
C LEU A 107 9.54 10.27 -6.01
N ILE A 108 10.59 11.06 -5.98
CA ILE A 108 11.98 10.60 -6.01
C ILE A 108 12.65 11.03 -4.71
N ASN A 109 13.20 10.09 -3.96
CA ASN A 109 13.99 10.35 -2.77
C ASN A 109 15.39 9.80 -3.00
N ASP A 110 16.34 10.70 -3.19
CA ASP A 110 17.75 10.36 -3.43
C ASP A 110 18.51 10.34 -2.11
N GLY A 111 18.83 9.16 -1.63
CA GLY A 111 19.58 8.96 -0.38
C GLY A 111 21.06 9.26 -0.51
N GLU A 112 21.60 9.45 -1.71
CA GLU A 112 22.99 9.86 -1.92
C GLU A 112 23.19 11.36 -1.78
N THR A 113 22.20 12.14 -2.24
CA THR A 113 22.25 13.61 -2.20
C THR A 113 21.41 14.22 -1.08
N ASN A 114 20.63 13.41 -0.37
CA ASN A 114 19.66 13.84 0.64
C ASN A 114 18.61 14.83 0.10
N LYS A 115 18.20 14.63 -1.14
CA LYS A 115 17.21 15.44 -1.83
C LYS A 115 16.02 14.60 -2.27
N GLY A 116 14.83 15.17 -2.12
CA GLY A 116 13.61 14.66 -2.66
C GLY A 116 13.10 15.53 -3.81
N TYR A 117 12.40 14.90 -4.74
CA TYR A 117 11.79 15.58 -5.89
C TYR A 117 10.39 15.03 -6.10
N TYR A 118 9.44 15.93 -6.26
CA TYR A 118 8.12 15.61 -6.77
C TYR A 118 8.02 16.15 -8.19
N VAL A 119 7.72 15.29 -9.16
CA VAL A 119 7.61 15.64 -10.58
C VAL A 119 6.17 15.41 -11.02
N SER A 120 5.55 16.42 -11.61
CA SER A 120 4.20 16.36 -12.17
C SER A 120 4.26 16.50 -13.69
N TYR A 121 3.48 15.67 -14.37
CA TYR A 121 3.50 15.56 -15.85
C TYR A 121 2.25 16.16 -16.47
N PRO A 122 2.37 16.77 -17.68
CA PRO A 122 1.28 17.50 -18.34
C PRO A 122 -0.01 16.68 -18.53
N GLU A 123 0.09 15.38 -18.69
CA GLU A 123 -1.05 14.49 -18.92
C GLU A 123 -1.86 14.19 -17.65
N SER A 124 -1.36 14.55 -16.47
CA SER A 124 -2.07 14.32 -15.22
C SER A 124 -3.16 15.34 -14.98
N ALA A 125 -4.24 14.92 -14.33
CA ALA A 125 -5.33 15.81 -13.90
C ALA A 125 -4.82 16.87 -12.92
N GLU A 126 -3.89 16.52 -12.04
CA GLU A 126 -3.25 17.46 -11.10
C GLU A 126 -2.52 18.59 -11.83
N TYR A 127 -1.69 18.26 -12.82
CA TYR A 127 -0.98 19.26 -13.62
C TYR A 127 -1.94 20.22 -14.31
N GLN A 128 -2.99 19.68 -14.95
CA GLN A 128 -4.00 20.49 -15.63
C GLN A 128 -4.78 21.38 -14.66
N GLY A 129 -5.08 20.87 -13.46
CA GLY A 129 -5.73 21.66 -12.39
C GLY A 129 -4.85 22.83 -11.92
N ILE A 130 -3.56 22.63 -11.75
CA ILE A 130 -2.60 23.69 -11.41
C ILE A 130 -2.52 24.73 -12.55
N LYS A 131 -2.43 24.27 -13.80
CA LYS A 131 -2.42 25.16 -14.97
C LYS A 131 -3.66 26.02 -15.04
N GLU A 132 -4.85 25.44 -14.86
CA GLU A 132 -6.11 26.17 -14.81
C GLU A 132 -6.15 27.21 -13.70
N LEU A 133 -5.70 26.84 -12.51
CA LEU A 133 -5.68 27.74 -11.34
C LEU A 133 -4.87 29.00 -11.63
N TYR A 134 -3.66 28.84 -12.16
CA TYR A 134 -2.79 29.97 -12.49
C TYR A 134 -3.34 30.81 -13.67
N THR A 135 -3.94 30.16 -14.67
CA THR A 135 -4.58 30.86 -15.80
C THR A 135 -5.75 31.72 -15.30
N LYS A 136 -6.61 31.19 -14.41
CA LYS A 136 -7.72 31.94 -13.80
C LYS A 136 -7.24 33.14 -12.98
N ASN A 137 -6.06 33.05 -12.40
CA ASN A 137 -5.43 34.14 -11.66
C ASN A 137 -4.67 35.14 -12.55
N GLY A 138 -4.83 35.06 -13.88
CA GLY A 138 -4.25 36.00 -14.83
C GLY A 138 -2.79 35.73 -15.19
N CYS A 139 -2.22 34.62 -14.79
CA CYS A 139 -0.87 34.24 -15.17
C CYS A 139 -0.83 33.71 -16.61
N ASN A 140 0.29 33.97 -17.30
CA ASN A 140 0.57 33.27 -18.56
C ASN A 140 1.17 31.89 -18.27
N THR A 141 0.50 30.84 -18.72
CA THR A 141 0.85 29.43 -18.54
C THR A 141 1.23 28.73 -19.84
N ASP A 142 1.56 29.46 -20.91
CA ASP A 142 1.88 28.89 -22.23
C ASP A 142 3.11 27.98 -22.19
N LYS A 143 4.02 28.22 -21.26
CA LYS A 143 5.21 27.38 -21.05
C LYS A 143 4.93 26.08 -20.28
N MET A 144 3.74 25.93 -19.72
CA MET A 144 3.33 24.70 -19.04
C MET A 144 3.00 23.59 -20.03
N THR A 145 4.02 23.08 -20.71
CA THR A 145 3.98 22.00 -21.71
C THR A 145 4.97 20.88 -21.39
N VAL A 146 5.82 21.09 -20.40
CA VAL A 146 6.83 20.13 -19.91
C VAL A 146 6.57 19.80 -18.45
N PRO A 147 7.07 18.69 -17.92
CA PRO A 147 6.93 18.40 -16.50
C PRO A 147 7.49 19.50 -15.62
N TYR A 148 6.87 19.75 -14.46
CA TYR A 148 7.46 20.59 -13.43
C TYR A 148 7.88 19.74 -12.22
N TYR A 149 8.83 20.24 -11.46
CA TYR A 149 9.25 19.59 -10.21
C TYR A 149 9.32 20.58 -9.05
N ALA A 150 9.17 20.03 -7.86
CA ALA A 150 9.51 20.66 -6.59
C ALA A 150 10.62 19.85 -5.93
N GLU A 151 11.61 20.54 -5.37
CA GLU A 151 12.69 19.94 -4.59
C GLU A 151 12.41 20.12 -3.10
N PHE A 152 12.68 19.09 -2.30
CA PHE A 152 12.55 19.15 -0.85
C PHE A 152 13.71 18.39 -0.18
N PRO A 153 14.03 18.68 1.09
CA PRO A 153 15.03 17.93 1.81
C PRO A 153 14.52 16.50 2.09
N TYR A 154 15.41 15.53 1.96
CA TYR A 154 15.16 14.13 2.28
C TYR A 154 16.20 13.61 3.26
N ASP A 155 15.76 13.07 4.38
CA ASP A 155 16.61 12.41 5.36
C ASP A 155 16.32 10.90 5.36
N PRO A 156 17.20 10.09 4.73
CA PRO A 156 16.94 8.66 4.62
C PRO A 156 16.91 7.94 5.97
N ASP A 157 17.48 8.50 7.01
CA ASP A 157 17.49 7.90 8.34
C ASP A 157 16.17 8.16 9.10
N LYS A 158 15.43 9.22 8.74
CA LYS A 158 14.12 9.57 9.30
C LYS A 158 12.96 9.20 8.37
N ASP A 159 13.11 9.50 7.08
CA ASP A 159 12.04 9.44 6.09
C ASP A 159 12.13 8.20 5.21
N GLY A 160 13.26 7.49 5.26
CA GLY A 160 13.53 6.32 4.42
C GLY A 160 12.87 5.04 4.92
N ALA A 161 12.76 4.07 4.03
CA ALA A 161 12.32 2.73 4.39
C ALA A 161 13.37 2.05 5.28
N SER A 162 12.98 1.71 6.52
CA SER A 162 13.86 0.95 7.42
C SER A 162 13.84 -0.52 7.04
N LEU A 163 14.91 -0.99 6.39
CA LEU A 163 15.10 -2.41 6.07
C LEU A 163 15.57 -3.24 7.27
N ASN A 164 15.88 -2.60 8.40
CA ASN A 164 16.44 -3.27 9.58
C ASN A 164 15.37 -3.75 10.57
N ASN A 165 14.10 -3.39 10.36
CA ASN A 165 13.01 -3.63 11.30
C ASN A 165 12.11 -4.82 10.93
N PHE A 166 12.55 -5.71 10.04
CA PHE A 166 11.82 -6.94 9.76
C PHE A 166 12.02 -7.96 10.88
N ASP A 167 10.94 -8.23 11.63
CA ASP A 167 10.92 -9.31 12.61
C ASP A 167 10.74 -10.65 11.90
N GLN A 168 11.82 -11.45 11.84
CA GLN A 168 11.80 -12.78 11.24
C GLN A 168 10.86 -13.76 11.96
N ASN A 169 10.50 -13.46 13.21
CA ASN A 169 9.55 -14.25 14.00
C ASN A 169 8.13 -13.69 13.91
N GLN A 170 7.89 -12.63 13.11
CA GLN A 170 6.56 -12.11 12.86
C GLN A 170 5.61 -13.24 12.46
N LYS A 171 4.46 -13.31 13.15
CA LYS A 171 3.40 -14.27 12.83
C LYS A 171 2.84 -13.97 11.44
N VAL A 172 2.71 -15.01 10.63
CA VAL A 172 2.06 -14.98 9.32
C VAL A 172 0.90 -15.98 9.34
N GLU A 173 -0.29 -15.50 9.08
CA GLU A 173 -1.49 -16.34 8.95
C GLU A 173 -1.55 -16.88 7.53
N LEU A 174 -1.69 -18.21 7.40
CA LEU A 174 -1.82 -18.90 6.12
C LEU A 174 -3.28 -19.12 5.77
N GLY A 175 -3.60 -19.04 4.49
CA GLY A 175 -4.96 -19.30 4.03
C GLY A 175 -5.09 -19.18 2.53
N THR A 176 -6.30 -18.93 2.08
CA THR A 176 -6.61 -18.58 0.70
C THR A 176 -7.29 -17.23 0.62
N TYR A 177 -7.15 -16.56 -0.50
CA TYR A 177 -7.84 -15.34 -0.83
C TYR A 177 -8.56 -15.50 -2.17
N THR A 178 -9.86 -15.26 -2.19
CA THR A 178 -10.67 -15.29 -3.42
C THR A 178 -10.88 -13.86 -3.91
N TYR A 179 -10.35 -13.56 -5.09
CA TYR A 179 -10.50 -12.26 -5.73
C TYR A 179 -11.85 -12.19 -6.44
N LYS A 180 -12.78 -11.41 -5.91
CA LYS A 180 -14.19 -11.40 -6.36
C LYS A 180 -14.38 -11.03 -7.83
N LYS A 181 -13.58 -10.11 -8.37
CA LYS A 181 -13.74 -9.67 -9.77
C LYS A 181 -13.53 -10.78 -10.78
N THR A 182 -12.68 -11.76 -10.48
CA THR A 182 -12.33 -12.85 -11.42
C THR A 182 -12.72 -14.22 -10.91
N GLY A 183 -13.03 -14.36 -9.61
CA GLY A 183 -13.23 -15.65 -8.95
C GLY A 183 -11.94 -16.44 -8.73
N ALA A 184 -10.78 -15.88 -9.07
CA ALA A 184 -9.49 -16.54 -8.87
C ALA A 184 -9.18 -16.73 -7.39
N VAL A 185 -8.65 -17.90 -7.05
CA VAL A 185 -8.25 -18.26 -5.68
C VAL A 185 -6.72 -18.32 -5.61
N TYR A 186 -6.17 -17.62 -4.62
CA TYR A 186 -4.74 -17.56 -4.37
C TYR A 186 -4.41 -18.10 -3.00
N HIS A 187 -3.21 -18.65 -2.82
CA HIS A 187 -2.66 -18.88 -1.50
C HIS A 187 -2.36 -17.52 -0.86
N SER A 188 -2.76 -17.33 0.38
CA SER A 188 -2.58 -16.06 1.08
C SER A 188 -1.68 -16.20 2.30
N GLU A 189 -0.88 -15.18 2.49
CA GLU A 189 -0.07 -14.95 3.69
C GLU A 189 -0.43 -13.58 4.25
N THR A 190 -0.92 -13.54 5.49
CA THR A 190 -1.41 -12.32 6.11
C THR A 190 -0.55 -11.94 7.30
N VAL A 191 -0.12 -10.69 7.30
CA VAL A 191 0.57 -10.04 8.43
C VAL A 191 -0.36 -8.99 9.01
N THR A 192 -0.55 -9.03 10.32
CA THR A 192 -1.38 -8.08 11.06
C THR A 192 -0.50 -7.17 11.90
N ASP A 193 -0.68 -5.86 11.79
CA ASP A 193 0.03 -4.89 12.61
C ASP A 193 -0.61 -4.71 14.00
N LYS A 194 0.01 -3.89 14.84
CA LYS A 194 -0.46 -3.61 16.21
C LYS A 194 -1.80 -2.88 16.27
N HIS A 195 -2.25 -2.28 15.17
CA HIS A 195 -3.52 -1.56 15.05
C HIS A 195 -4.64 -2.43 14.45
N GLY A 196 -4.35 -3.69 14.12
CA GLY A 196 -5.28 -4.60 13.50
C GLY A 196 -5.38 -4.47 11.98
N ASN A 197 -4.55 -3.63 11.34
CA ASN A 197 -4.47 -3.56 9.89
C ASN A 197 -3.79 -4.81 9.34
N LYS A 198 -4.27 -5.30 8.21
CA LYS A 198 -3.79 -6.54 7.61
C LYS A 198 -3.21 -6.28 6.23
N SER A 199 -2.01 -6.81 6.00
CA SER A 199 -1.40 -6.92 4.68
C SER A 199 -1.51 -8.37 4.22
N ILE A 200 -2.19 -8.62 3.10
CA ILE A 200 -2.44 -9.94 2.55
C ILE A 200 -1.65 -10.08 1.25
N TYR A 201 -0.72 -11.01 1.25
CA TYR A 201 0.13 -11.35 0.11
C TYR A 201 -0.46 -12.58 -0.57
N CYS A 202 -0.87 -12.44 -1.82
CA CYS A 202 -1.57 -13.50 -2.57
C CYS A 202 -0.67 -14.11 -3.64
N TYR A 203 -0.46 -15.41 -3.55
CA TYR A 203 0.44 -16.18 -4.41
C TYR A 203 -0.33 -17.15 -5.28
N ASP A 204 0.09 -17.30 -6.54
CA ASP A 204 -0.42 -18.36 -7.41
C ASP A 204 0.19 -19.72 -7.07
N ASN A 205 -0.22 -20.77 -7.79
CA ASN A 205 0.29 -22.13 -7.56
C ASN A 205 1.78 -22.30 -7.87
N SER A 206 2.37 -21.39 -8.65
CA SER A 206 3.83 -21.38 -8.92
C SER A 206 4.63 -20.71 -7.81
N GLY A 207 3.96 -20.08 -6.84
CA GLY A 207 4.57 -19.32 -5.77
C GLY A 207 4.90 -17.87 -6.14
N SER A 208 4.37 -17.36 -7.26
CA SER A 208 4.53 -15.98 -7.68
C SER A 208 3.53 -15.07 -6.97
N LEU A 209 3.98 -13.92 -6.47
CA LEU A 209 3.12 -12.90 -5.88
C LEU A 209 2.25 -12.26 -6.97
N LYS A 210 0.92 -12.30 -6.79
CA LYS A 210 -0.05 -11.81 -7.78
C LYS A 210 -0.90 -10.65 -7.30
N LEU A 211 -1.26 -10.61 -6.03
CA LEU A 211 -2.00 -9.52 -5.43
C LEU A 211 -1.37 -9.07 -4.14
N LEU A 212 -1.45 -7.79 -3.87
CA LEU A 212 -1.26 -7.18 -2.55
C LEU A 212 -2.59 -6.60 -2.11
N VAL A 213 -3.07 -7.02 -0.95
CA VAL A 213 -4.34 -6.56 -0.38
C VAL A 213 -4.05 -5.92 0.96
N GLU A 214 -4.47 -4.67 1.11
CA GLU A 214 -4.38 -3.96 2.38
C GLU A 214 -5.79 -3.79 2.96
N ARG A 215 -5.98 -4.23 4.19
CA ARG A 215 -7.19 -4.02 4.98
C ARG A 215 -6.86 -3.10 6.14
N THR A 216 -7.47 -1.93 6.14
CA THR A 216 -7.32 -0.95 7.21
C THR A 216 -8.61 -0.86 8.01
N VAL A 217 -8.48 -0.69 9.33
CA VAL A 217 -9.62 -0.55 10.23
C VAL A 217 -9.69 0.91 10.70
N HIS A 218 -10.80 1.57 10.35
CA HIS A 218 -11.09 2.94 10.77
C HIS A 218 -12.50 2.98 11.36
N ASP A 219 -12.62 3.40 12.61
CA ASP A 219 -13.91 3.54 13.31
C ASP A 219 -14.84 2.31 13.19
N GLY A 220 -14.24 1.10 13.27
CA GLY A 220 -14.96 -0.17 13.13
C GLY A 220 -15.34 -0.52 11.69
N LYS A 221 -14.99 0.30 10.71
CA LYS A 221 -15.12 -0.02 9.28
C LYS A 221 -13.83 -0.59 8.75
N VAL A 222 -13.95 -1.55 7.85
CA VAL A 222 -12.81 -2.14 7.14
C VAL A 222 -12.81 -1.62 5.72
N ASP A 223 -11.74 -0.89 5.37
CA ASP A 223 -11.46 -0.49 4.00
C ASP A 223 -10.46 -1.49 3.40
N GLU A 224 -10.70 -1.92 2.18
CA GLU A 224 -9.84 -2.83 1.45
C GLU A 224 -9.36 -2.20 0.16
N SER A 225 -8.04 -2.22 -0.07
CA SER A 225 -7.44 -1.86 -1.34
C SER A 225 -6.68 -3.04 -1.92
N ILE A 226 -6.78 -3.23 -3.23
CA ILE A 226 -6.16 -4.33 -3.96
C ILE A 226 -5.25 -3.76 -5.04
N ALA A 227 -4.02 -4.27 -5.09
CA ALA A 227 -3.08 -4.01 -6.16
C ALA A 227 -2.70 -5.32 -6.86
N ILE A 228 -2.77 -5.31 -8.19
CA ILE A 228 -2.37 -6.44 -9.03
C ILE A 228 -0.87 -6.32 -9.31
N VAL A 229 -0.09 -7.31 -8.90
CA VAL A 229 1.36 -7.32 -9.12
C VAL A 229 1.66 -7.70 -10.57
N LYS A 230 2.34 -6.80 -11.28
CA LYS A 230 2.80 -7.03 -12.66
C LYS A 230 4.18 -7.63 -12.70
N SER A 231 5.08 -7.13 -11.86
CA SER A 231 6.44 -7.65 -11.76
C SER A 231 7.07 -7.30 -10.41
N ILE A 232 8.03 -8.11 -10.01
CA ILE A 232 8.93 -7.83 -8.89
C ILE A 232 10.34 -8.23 -9.33
N THR A 233 11.29 -7.31 -9.17
CA THR A 233 12.71 -7.52 -9.50
C THR A 233 13.58 -6.99 -8.36
N TYR A 234 14.80 -7.49 -8.27
CA TYR A 234 15.74 -7.13 -7.21
C TYR A 234 16.98 -6.41 -7.76
N SER A 235 16.81 -5.76 -8.89
CA SER A 235 17.79 -4.89 -9.54
C SER A 235 17.11 -3.60 -9.98
N VAL A 236 17.67 -2.47 -9.57
CA VAL A 236 17.09 -1.14 -9.82
C VAL A 236 18.11 -0.26 -10.54
N ASN A 237 17.69 0.35 -11.64
CA ASN A 237 18.53 1.31 -12.34
C ASN A 237 18.71 2.58 -11.49
N PRO A 238 19.93 3.01 -11.16
CA PRO A 238 20.18 4.20 -10.36
C PRO A 238 19.70 5.50 -11.01
N SER A 239 19.50 5.52 -12.31
CA SER A 239 18.97 6.70 -13.02
C SER A 239 17.54 7.07 -12.62
N LEU A 240 16.78 6.15 -12.01
CA LEU A 240 15.43 6.42 -11.51
C LEU A 240 15.40 7.50 -10.42
N PHE A 241 16.50 7.67 -9.67
CA PHE A 241 16.56 8.59 -8.54
C PHE A 241 16.98 10.01 -8.92
N LYS A 242 16.88 10.35 -10.19
CA LYS A 242 17.10 11.69 -10.71
C LYS A 242 15.85 12.18 -11.45
N PRO A 243 15.46 13.45 -11.27
CA PRO A 243 14.30 13.98 -11.95
C PRO A 243 14.52 13.97 -13.47
N ASN A 244 13.40 13.91 -14.21
CA ASN A 244 13.43 14.04 -15.67
C ASN A 244 14.19 15.33 -16.07
N PRO A 245 15.22 15.25 -16.94
CA PRO A 245 16.02 16.40 -17.33
C PRO A 245 15.23 17.50 -18.05
N ASN A 246 14.05 17.17 -18.61
CA ASN A 246 13.15 18.15 -19.22
C ASN A 246 12.23 18.86 -18.20
N ALA A 247 12.18 18.39 -16.97
CA ALA A 247 11.37 19.01 -15.92
C ALA A 247 11.96 20.38 -15.52
N LYS A 248 11.09 21.35 -15.29
CA LYS A 248 11.42 22.71 -14.85
C LYS A 248 10.80 22.98 -13.49
N LYS A 249 11.32 23.96 -12.78
CA LYS A 249 10.61 24.47 -11.60
C LYS A 249 9.32 25.16 -12.02
N LEU A 250 8.28 25.06 -11.20
CA LEU A 250 6.95 25.59 -11.55
C LEU A 250 7.02 27.10 -11.84
N GLU A 251 7.80 27.85 -11.06
CA GLU A 251 8.00 29.29 -11.24
C GLU A 251 8.66 29.68 -12.57
N GLU A 252 9.38 28.77 -13.23
CA GLU A 252 9.96 29.00 -14.57
C GLU A 252 8.93 28.86 -15.69
N LEU A 253 7.82 28.16 -15.41
CA LEU A 253 6.75 27.86 -16.37
C LEU A 253 5.57 28.84 -16.31
N ILE A 254 5.53 29.68 -15.27
CA ILE A 254 4.43 30.60 -15.00
C ILE A 254 4.97 32.02 -15.06
N VAL A 255 4.30 32.89 -15.83
CA VAL A 255 4.58 34.33 -15.86
C VAL A 255 3.43 35.03 -15.10
N PRO A 256 3.73 35.72 -13.98
CA PRO A 256 2.73 36.49 -13.25
C PRO A 256 2.08 37.56 -14.12
N PRO A 257 0.85 37.99 -13.80
CA PRO A 257 0.22 39.10 -14.49
C PRO A 257 1.07 40.38 -14.32
N THR A 258 1.26 41.11 -15.40
CA THR A 258 1.82 42.46 -15.33
C THR A 258 0.79 43.41 -14.74
N ASN A 259 1.14 44.03 -13.61
CA ASN A 259 0.33 45.07 -12.99
C ASN A 259 0.18 46.30 -13.89
#